data_d2ee9924f37ceda902680334a2cc1afe
#
_entry.id   d2ee9924f37ceda902680334a2cc1afe
#
_cell.length_a   1.000
_cell.length_b   1.000
_cell.length_c   1.000
_cell.angle_alpha   90.00
_cell.angle_beta   90.00
_cell.angle_gamma   90.00
#
_symmetry.space_group_name_H-M   'P 1'
#
loop_
_entity.id
_entity.type
_entity.pdbx_description
1 polymer ?
#
loop_
_entity_poly.entity_id
_entity_poly.type
_entity_poly.pdbx_seq_one_letter_code
_entity_poly.pdbx_strand_id
1 'polypeptide(L)'
;MLTVKKKKELFRIIALCVAVISILVLPFAVFGGRLKNTGVFALSGEKCIDFGIKAPVNAAKSAIVIDARTGNVLFSSNADEKRGMASTTKIMTALLAIESCDPEAEFQIPAEAVGVEGSSVYLKEGEPLTLRELLYCLMLESGNDAATAIAVCLAGSTREFAEEMNSRAKELGLKSTRFANPHGLSNDGHYTTARELAIITAEAMKYPLFREIVATKSHKVRYNGVENARHLTNHNKLLFGYDGANGVKTGYTAKDGRCLVSSAERDGMFIIAVTLCDPFPTSTHKTLLDAAFDSFEQAELALEGEITAEIPVINGESAFVKATNAESVSLCLPKGSRTELSLIVPESINAPAVCGETAAYAVFSVNGKEVCIINLETTASINEKKKSFFEKIFGD
;
A
#
# COMPACT_ATOMS: atom_id res chain seq x y z
N MET A 1 -37.62 27.04 19.29
CA MET A 1 -36.48 27.98 19.40
C MET A 1 -35.28 27.24 19.97
N LEU A 2 -34.37 26.78 19.12
CA LEU A 2 -33.16 26.06 19.53
C LEU A 2 -32.18 27.01 20.22
N THR A 3 -31.69 26.64 21.40
CA THR A 3 -30.74 27.45 22.19
C THR A 3 -29.44 27.70 21.41
N VAL A 4 -28.80 28.86 21.63
CA VAL A 4 -27.57 29.30 20.97
C VAL A 4 -26.45 28.25 21.02
N LYS A 5 -26.43 27.40 22.06
CA LYS A 5 -25.47 26.30 22.24
C LYS A 5 -25.69 25.17 21.20
N LYS A 6 -26.96 24.79 20.97
CA LYS A 6 -27.29 23.77 19.92
C LYS A 6 -27.03 24.26 18.49
N LYS A 7 -27.20 25.56 18.22
CA LYS A 7 -26.85 26.15 16.92
C LYS A 7 -25.34 26.15 16.67
N LYS A 8 -24.52 26.36 17.69
CA LYS A 8 -23.04 26.30 17.55
C LYS A 8 -22.52 24.86 17.35
N GLU A 9 -23.13 23.88 17.98
CA GLU A 9 -22.79 22.47 17.75
C GLU A 9 -23.22 21.99 16.36
N LEU A 10 -24.42 22.34 15.92
CA LEU A 10 -24.91 22.05 14.57
C LEU A 10 -24.01 22.70 13.50
N PHE A 11 -23.55 23.94 13.73
CA PHE A 11 -22.62 24.63 12.82
C PHE A 11 -21.23 23.97 12.78
N ARG A 12 -20.76 23.41 13.91
CA ARG A 12 -19.51 22.64 13.97
C ARG A 12 -19.61 21.31 13.25
N ILE A 13 -20.74 20.61 13.38
CA ILE A 13 -21.00 19.33 12.68
C ILE A 13 -21.14 19.59 11.18
N ILE A 14 -21.84 20.63 10.75
CA ILE A 14 -21.95 21.01 9.32
C ILE A 14 -20.58 21.46 8.77
N ALA A 15 -19.79 22.23 9.53
CA ALA A 15 -18.44 22.62 9.12
C ALA A 15 -17.49 21.41 9.04
N LEU A 16 -17.64 20.41 9.91
CA LEU A 16 -16.85 19.18 9.86
C LEU A 16 -17.25 18.31 8.66
N CYS A 17 -18.57 18.19 8.38
CA CYS A 17 -19.07 17.48 7.21
C CYS A 17 -18.66 18.16 5.89
N VAL A 18 -18.70 19.51 5.82
CA VAL A 18 -18.23 20.27 4.64
C VAL A 18 -16.72 20.18 4.47
N ALA A 19 -15.93 20.15 5.56
CA ALA A 19 -14.47 19.96 5.51
C ALA A 19 -14.11 18.54 5.03
N VAL A 20 -14.86 17.51 5.44
CA VAL A 20 -14.66 16.12 4.97
C VAL A 20 -15.07 15.98 3.50
N ILE A 21 -16.14 16.64 3.05
CA ILE A 21 -16.58 16.64 1.64
C ILE A 21 -15.60 17.47 0.78
N SER A 22 -15.01 18.56 1.30
CA SER A 22 -14.04 19.39 0.54
C SER A 22 -12.67 18.74 0.39
N ILE A 23 -12.32 17.76 1.20
CA ILE A 23 -11.06 16.98 1.10
C ILE A 23 -11.22 15.79 0.13
N LEU A 24 -12.47 15.37 -0.15
CA LEU A 24 -12.79 14.24 -1.05
C LEU A 24 -13.09 14.66 -2.51
N VAL A 25 -13.08 15.95 -2.85
CA VAL A 25 -13.39 16.45 -4.20
C VAL A 25 -12.24 17.30 -4.74
N LEU A 26 -11.04 16.74 -4.92
CA LEU A 26 -9.97 17.28 -5.78
C LEU A 26 -9.10 16.13 -6.31
N PRO A 27 -8.62 16.19 -7.52
CA PRO A 27 -9.26 15.90 -8.79
C PRO A 27 -8.85 14.52 -9.34
N PHE A 28 -9.80 13.61 -9.49
CA PHE A 28 -9.62 12.46 -10.39
C PHE A 28 -9.97 12.90 -11.82
N ALA A 29 -9.11 13.67 -12.44
CA ALA A 29 -9.14 13.88 -13.87
C ALA A 29 -7.74 13.79 -14.43
N VAL A 30 -7.61 12.88 -15.40
CA VAL A 30 -6.43 12.59 -16.24
C VAL A 30 -5.52 11.49 -15.67
N PHE A 31 -5.96 10.24 -15.86
CA PHE A 31 -5.19 9.20 -16.57
C PHE A 31 -6.16 8.01 -16.78
N GLY A 32 -6.61 7.84 -18.02
CA GLY A 32 -7.47 6.73 -18.41
C GLY A 32 -6.68 5.43 -18.47
N GLY A 33 -6.92 4.57 -17.48
CA GLY A 33 -6.51 3.19 -17.49
C GLY A 33 -7.44 2.43 -16.54
N ARG A 34 -8.40 1.67 -17.10
CA ARG A 34 -9.29 0.78 -16.34
C ARG A 34 -8.49 -0.29 -15.64
N LEU A 35 -8.09 -0.06 -14.39
CA LEU A 35 -7.83 -1.13 -13.44
C LEU A 35 -9.15 -1.38 -12.70
N LYS A 36 -9.74 -2.57 -12.88
CA LYS A 36 -10.78 -3.06 -11.99
C LYS A 36 -10.15 -3.19 -10.61
N ASN A 37 -10.44 -2.23 -9.73
CA ASN A 37 -10.08 -2.31 -8.34
C ASN A 37 -10.85 -3.49 -7.73
N THR A 38 -10.12 -4.52 -7.32
CA THR A 38 -10.59 -5.47 -6.32
C THR A 38 -10.57 -4.72 -5.00
N GLY A 39 -11.75 -4.37 -4.51
CA GLY A 39 -11.95 -3.46 -3.42
C GLY A 39 -11.42 -3.95 -2.10
N VAL A 40 -10.37 -3.32 -1.67
CA VAL A 40 -10.13 -2.98 -0.27
C VAL A 40 -9.56 -1.58 -0.31
N PHE A 41 -10.31 -0.59 0.14
CA PHE A 41 -9.83 0.78 0.21
C PHE A 41 -8.67 0.85 1.18
N ALA A 42 -7.44 0.98 0.64
CA ALA A 42 -6.36 1.56 1.39
C ALA A 42 -6.81 2.97 1.77
N LEU A 43 -7.02 3.20 3.04
CA LEU A 43 -7.14 4.55 3.57
C LEU A 43 -5.89 5.29 3.10
N SER A 44 -6.07 6.30 2.22
CA SER A 44 -5.01 7.23 1.87
C SER A 44 -4.31 7.68 3.15
N GLY A 45 -3.04 7.41 3.30
CA GLY A 45 -2.01 7.80 4.28
C GLY A 45 -2.33 8.44 5.63
N GLU A 46 -3.57 8.73 5.97
CA GLU A 46 -3.92 9.54 7.14
C GLU A 46 -4.53 8.77 8.33
N LYS A 47 -4.89 7.47 8.19
CA LYS A 47 -5.46 6.70 9.30
C LYS A 47 -5.08 5.22 9.30
N CYS A 48 -3.79 4.90 9.20
CA CYS A 48 -3.36 3.56 9.61
C CYS A 48 -3.59 3.43 11.13
N ILE A 49 -4.35 2.42 11.52
CA ILE A 49 -4.65 2.18 12.93
C ILE A 49 -3.44 1.49 13.55
N ASP A 50 -2.96 2.06 14.65
CA ASP A 50 -2.05 1.38 15.56
C ASP A 50 -2.88 0.78 16.69
N PHE A 51 -2.90 -0.55 16.79
CA PHE A 51 -3.59 -1.26 17.85
C PHE A 51 -2.92 -1.09 19.21
N GLY A 52 -1.73 -0.49 19.25
CA GLY A 52 -0.99 -0.24 20.49
C GLY A 52 -0.48 -1.51 21.18
N ILE A 53 -0.46 -2.64 20.47
CA ILE A 53 0.06 -3.90 21.00
C ILE A 53 1.59 -3.83 20.98
N LYS A 54 2.19 -4.10 22.14
CA LYS A 54 3.63 -3.98 22.30
C LYS A 54 4.35 -5.07 21.50
N ALA A 55 5.30 -4.65 20.67
CA ALA A 55 6.14 -5.58 19.93
C ALA A 55 6.89 -6.54 20.87
N PRO A 56 7.10 -7.80 20.46
CA PRO A 56 8.06 -8.68 21.14
C PRO A 56 9.43 -8.02 21.27
N VAL A 57 10.13 -8.34 22.36
CA VAL A 57 11.50 -7.84 22.56
C VAL A 57 12.39 -8.30 21.40
N ASN A 58 13.07 -7.35 20.79
CA ASN A 58 13.95 -7.60 19.65
C ASN A 58 15.17 -6.67 19.71
N ALA A 59 16.21 -6.99 18.93
CA ALA A 59 17.46 -6.25 18.90
C ALA A 59 17.53 -5.16 17.82
N ALA A 60 16.51 -5.02 16.99
CA ALA A 60 16.45 -4.01 15.95
C ALA A 60 16.38 -2.60 16.55
N LYS A 61 17.04 -1.65 15.91
CA LYS A 61 16.94 -0.24 16.31
C LYS A 61 15.58 0.35 15.96
N SER A 62 14.98 -0.10 14.85
CA SER A 62 13.60 0.23 14.46
C SER A 62 12.93 -1.01 13.88
N ALA A 63 11.68 -1.24 14.26
CA ALA A 63 10.88 -2.37 13.78
C ALA A 63 9.41 -1.98 13.61
N ILE A 64 8.75 -2.59 12.63
CA ILE A 64 7.31 -2.50 12.44
C ILE A 64 6.77 -3.78 11.81
N VAL A 65 5.54 -4.12 12.16
CA VAL A 65 4.74 -5.14 11.48
C VAL A 65 3.40 -4.54 11.14
N ILE A 66 3.01 -4.65 9.88
CA ILE A 66 1.75 -4.14 9.36
C ILE A 66 0.94 -5.23 8.67
N ASP A 67 -0.38 -5.06 8.63
CA ASP A 67 -1.23 -5.73 7.64
C ASP A 67 -0.93 -5.10 6.26
N ALA A 68 -0.53 -5.92 5.29
CA ALA A 68 -0.13 -5.47 3.97
C ALA A 68 -1.28 -4.87 3.14
N ARG A 69 -2.52 -5.23 3.45
CA ARG A 69 -3.71 -4.78 2.70
C ARG A 69 -4.20 -3.41 3.16
N THR A 70 -4.18 -3.18 4.48
CA THR A 70 -4.74 -1.97 5.09
C THR A 70 -3.68 -0.98 5.57
N GLY A 71 -2.43 -1.43 5.74
CA GLY A 71 -1.38 -0.64 6.38
C GLY A 71 -1.52 -0.53 7.90
N ASN A 72 -2.52 -1.17 8.51
CA ASN A 72 -2.71 -1.15 9.96
C ASN A 72 -1.50 -1.73 10.69
N VAL A 73 -1.09 -1.03 11.76
CA VAL A 73 0.09 -1.40 12.53
C VAL A 73 -0.28 -2.44 13.56
N LEU A 74 0.33 -3.63 13.45
CA LEU A 74 0.17 -4.72 14.39
C LEU A 74 1.15 -4.57 15.56
N PHE A 75 2.42 -4.28 15.26
CA PHE A 75 3.48 -3.98 16.23
C PHE A 75 4.38 -2.88 15.72
N SER A 76 4.89 -2.05 16.63
CA SER A 76 5.90 -1.05 16.29
C SER A 76 6.91 -0.84 17.42
N SER A 77 8.14 -0.49 17.06
CA SER A 77 9.20 -0.07 17.96
C SER A 77 10.11 0.90 17.25
N ASN A 78 10.18 2.15 17.70
CA ASN A 78 10.95 3.22 17.08
C ASN A 78 10.72 3.33 15.56
N ALA A 79 9.49 3.02 15.10
CA ALA A 79 9.18 2.83 13.69
C ALA A 79 9.31 4.12 12.85
N ASP A 80 9.27 5.28 13.49
CA ASP A 80 9.30 6.61 12.87
C ASP A 80 10.68 7.28 12.93
N GLU A 81 11.69 6.60 13.50
CA GLU A 81 13.06 7.10 13.50
C GLU A 81 13.71 6.97 12.11
N LYS A 82 14.31 8.07 11.62
CA LYS A 82 15.06 8.08 10.37
C LYS A 82 16.32 7.24 10.47
N ARG A 83 16.50 6.30 9.54
CA ARG A 83 17.66 5.40 9.47
C ARG A 83 18.07 5.15 8.02
N GLY A 84 19.32 4.78 7.82
CA GLY A 84 19.76 4.18 6.56
C GLY A 84 19.03 2.86 6.32
N MET A 85 18.81 2.56 5.06
CA MET A 85 18.00 1.41 4.66
C MET A 85 18.77 0.38 3.84
N ALA A 86 20.02 0.68 3.49
CA ALA A 86 20.87 -0.18 2.65
C ALA A 86 20.10 -0.64 1.37
N SER A 87 20.33 -1.87 0.92
CA SER A 87 19.70 -2.41 -0.31
C SER A 87 18.19 -2.66 -0.22
N THR A 88 17.51 -2.39 0.90
CA THR A 88 16.05 -2.38 0.91
C THR A 88 15.47 -1.21 0.08
N THR A 89 16.30 -0.21 -0.25
CA THR A 89 16.06 0.83 -1.27
C THR A 89 15.51 0.26 -2.58
N LYS A 90 15.99 -0.91 -2.98
CA LYS A 90 15.64 -1.56 -4.25
C LYS A 90 14.17 -1.95 -4.38
N ILE A 91 13.42 -1.93 -3.27
CA ILE A 91 11.96 -2.07 -3.29
C ILE A 91 11.34 -0.89 -4.06
N MET A 92 11.76 0.35 -3.76
CA MET A 92 11.28 1.53 -4.49
C MET A 92 11.77 1.53 -5.94
N THR A 93 13.01 1.10 -6.19
CA THR A 93 13.56 0.97 -7.55
C THR A 93 12.75 0.00 -8.38
N ALA A 94 12.39 -1.16 -7.82
CA ALA A 94 11.56 -2.15 -8.50
C ALA A 94 10.12 -1.64 -8.71
N LEU A 95 9.54 -0.95 -7.71
CA LEU A 95 8.21 -0.36 -7.81
C LEU A 95 8.12 0.60 -8.99
N LEU A 96 9.02 1.59 -9.05
CA LEU A 96 9.04 2.56 -10.15
C LEU A 96 9.26 1.91 -11.50
N ALA A 97 10.17 0.94 -11.58
CA ALA A 97 10.45 0.23 -12.82
C ALA A 97 9.21 -0.51 -13.35
N ILE A 98 8.46 -1.15 -12.47
CA ILE A 98 7.22 -1.86 -12.82
C ILE A 98 6.10 -0.89 -13.21
N GLU A 99 6.02 0.26 -12.57
CA GLU A 99 5.02 1.30 -12.87
C GLU A 99 5.29 2.01 -14.20
N SER A 100 6.56 2.10 -14.61
CA SER A 100 6.98 2.97 -15.71
C SER A 100 7.17 2.25 -17.06
N CYS A 101 7.34 0.92 -17.06
CA CYS A 101 7.78 0.23 -18.27
C CYS A 101 7.23 -1.19 -18.38
N ASP A 102 7.04 -1.66 -19.61
CA ASP A 102 6.71 -3.06 -19.90
C ASP A 102 7.84 -3.97 -19.40
N PRO A 103 7.55 -4.99 -18.58
CA PRO A 103 8.54 -5.95 -18.12
C PRO A 103 9.29 -6.69 -19.22
N GLU A 104 8.70 -6.83 -20.39
CA GLU A 104 9.33 -7.51 -21.56
C GLU A 104 10.12 -6.55 -22.45
N ALA A 105 10.15 -5.24 -22.15
CA ALA A 105 11.01 -4.29 -22.86
C ALA A 105 12.48 -4.66 -22.65
N GLU A 106 13.23 -4.74 -23.75
CA GLU A 106 14.65 -5.08 -23.76
C GLU A 106 15.51 -3.82 -23.75
N PHE A 107 16.53 -3.81 -22.91
CA PHE A 107 17.51 -2.75 -22.76
C PHE A 107 18.91 -3.25 -23.08
N GLN A 108 19.74 -2.38 -23.64
CA GLN A 108 21.18 -2.57 -23.70
C GLN A 108 21.79 -2.00 -22.43
N ILE A 109 22.57 -2.80 -21.71
CA ILE A 109 23.16 -2.38 -20.43
C ILE A 109 24.11 -1.18 -20.67
N PRO A 110 23.87 -0.04 -19.99
CA PRO A 110 24.69 1.15 -20.13
C PRO A 110 26.06 0.98 -19.45
N ALA A 111 27.07 1.69 -19.94
CA ALA A 111 28.42 1.66 -19.38
C ALA A 111 28.48 2.02 -17.89
N GLU A 112 27.63 2.95 -17.46
CA GLU A 112 27.50 3.41 -16.06
C GLU A 112 27.09 2.29 -15.09
N ALA A 113 26.46 1.23 -15.57
CA ALA A 113 26.07 0.09 -14.76
C ALA A 113 27.22 -0.90 -14.53
N VAL A 114 28.30 -0.80 -15.28
CA VAL A 114 29.41 -1.74 -15.19
C VAL A 114 30.38 -1.36 -14.07
N GLY A 115 30.70 -2.34 -13.19
CA GLY A 115 31.69 -2.14 -12.13
C GLY A 115 31.18 -1.31 -10.94
N VAL A 116 29.88 -1.17 -10.78
CA VAL A 116 29.28 -0.51 -9.61
C VAL A 116 29.65 -1.25 -8.32
N GLU A 117 30.07 -0.49 -7.30
CA GLU A 117 30.52 -1.02 -6.00
C GLU A 117 29.42 -1.86 -5.32
N GLY A 118 29.84 -2.89 -4.58
CA GLY A 118 29.00 -3.72 -3.72
C GLY A 118 28.44 -4.96 -4.43
N SER A 119 27.20 -5.35 -4.10
CA SER A 119 26.56 -6.53 -4.72
C SER A 119 26.40 -6.34 -6.21
N SER A 120 26.80 -7.32 -7.02
CA SER A 120 26.78 -7.25 -8.47
C SER A 120 26.40 -8.60 -9.09
N VAL A 121 25.70 -8.57 -10.19
CA VAL A 121 25.47 -9.73 -11.07
C VAL A 121 26.42 -9.71 -12.28
N TYR A 122 27.40 -8.79 -12.26
CA TYR A 122 28.44 -8.64 -13.24
C TYR A 122 27.91 -8.37 -14.66
N LEU A 123 27.01 -7.38 -14.77
CA LEU A 123 26.50 -6.90 -16.04
C LEU A 123 27.64 -6.38 -16.92
N LYS A 124 27.50 -6.53 -18.22
CA LYS A 124 28.44 -6.02 -19.22
C LYS A 124 27.78 -4.98 -20.08
N GLU A 125 28.56 -3.97 -20.49
CA GLU A 125 28.10 -2.94 -21.41
C GLU A 125 27.58 -3.58 -22.72
N GLY A 126 26.43 -3.10 -23.19
CA GLY A 126 25.76 -3.60 -24.37
C GLY A 126 25.10 -4.98 -24.23
N GLU A 127 25.11 -5.60 -23.04
CA GLU A 127 24.41 -6.86 -22.81
C GLU A 127 22.89 -6.63 -22.92
N PRO A 128 22.16 -7.42 -23.75
CA PRO A 128 20.71 -7.27 -23.89
C PRO A 128 19.99 -8.01 -22.75
N LEU A 129 19.19 -7.31 -21.96
CA LEU A 129 18.31 -7.88 -20.91
C LEU A 129 16.94 -7.21 -20.92
N THR A 130 15.90 -8.00 -20.62
CA THR A 130 14.57 -7.43 -20.40
C THR A 130 14.49 -6.76 -19.02
N LEU A 131 13.53 -5.86 -18.84
CA LEU A 131 13.27 -5.28 -17.51
C LEU A 131 12.98 -6.38 -16.48
N ARG A 132 12.23 -7.41 -16.83
CA ARG A 132 11.97 -8.58 -15.97
C ARG A 132 13.26 -9.24 -15.49
N GLU A 133 14.20 -9.48 -16.39
CA GLU A 133 15.50 -10.08 -16.04
C GLU A 133 16.31 -9.15 -15.13
N LEU A 134 16.31 -7.85 -15.39
CA LEU A 134 16.94 -6.84 -14.54
C LEU A 134 16.31 -6.80 -13.15
N LEU A 135 14.97 -6.92 -13.03
CA LEU A 135 14.26 -7.00 -11.75
C LEU A 135 14.63 -8.26 -10.95
N TYR A 136 14.80 -9.41 -11.61
CA TYR A 136 15.32 -10.61 -10.94
C TYR A 136 16.75 -10.40 -10.42
N CYS A 137 17.63 -9.82 -11.23
CA CYS A 137 18.99 -9.45 -10.82
C CYS A 137 18.99 -8.48 -9.63
N LEU A 138 18.12 -7.48 -9.66
CA LEU A 138 17.93 -6.47 -8.63
C LEU A 138 17.49 -7.07 -7.28
N MET A 139 16.48 -7.92 -7.31
CA MET A 139 15.81 -8.36 -6.08
C MET A 139 16.47 -9.60 -5.47
N LEU A 140 16.88 -10.59 -6.25
CA LEU A 140 17.45 -11.83 -5.73
C LEU A 140 18.90 -11.63 -5.27
N GLU A 141 19.78 -11.18 -6.18
CA GLU A 141 21.21 -10.99 -5.89
C GLU A 141 21.54 -9.60 -5.35
N SER A 142 20.54 -8.72 -5.28
CA SER A 142 20.75 -7.35 -4.80
C SER A 142 21.71 -6.53 -5.69
N GLY A 143 21.77 -6.81 -7.01
CA GLY A 143 22.70 -6.19 -7.95
C GLY A 143 22.60 -4.66 -7.94
N ASN A 144 23.71 -3.99 -7.59
CA ASN A 144 23.82 -2.53 -7.70
C ASN A 144 23.97 -2.11 -9.15
N ASP A 145 24.63 -2.93 -9.94
CA ASP A 145 24.71 -2.83 -11.39
C ASP A 145 23.31 -2.89 -12.05
N ALA A 146 22.46 -3.83 -11.63
CA ALA A 146 21.08 -3.92 -12.10
C ALA A 146 20.24 -2.69 -11.69
N ALA A 147 20.42 -2.18 -10.46
CA ALA A 147 19.75 -0.96 -10.02
C ALA A 147 20.17 0.27 -10.85
N THR A 148 21.48 0.36 -11.15
CA THR A 148 22.03 1.44 -11.98
C THR A 148 21.56 1.32 -13.43
N ALA A 149 21.55 0.11 -13.99
CA ALA A 149 21.04 -0.13 -15.33
C ALA A 149 19.58 0.30 -15.47
N ILE A 150 18.71 -0.12 -14.55
CA ILE A 150 17.29 0.28 -14.52
C ILE A 150 17.18 1.81 -14.48
N ALA A 151 17.91 2.46 -13.57
CA ALA A 151 17.84 3.90 -13.38
C ALA A 151 18.30 4.67 -14.65
N VAL A 152 19.41 4.28 -15.26
CA VAL A 152 19.92 4.94 -16.46
C VAL A 152 19.00 4.70 -17.66
N CYS A 153 18.51 3.47 -17.83
CA CYS A 153 17.60 3.14 -18.94
C CYS A 153 16.25 3.84 -18.86
N LEU A 154 15.70 4.04 -17.65
CA LEU A 154 14.37 4.63 -17.49
C LEU A 154 14.40 6.16 -17.37
N ALA A 155 15.40 6.73 -16.66
CA ALA A 155 15.44 8.16 -16.36
C ALA A 155 16.68 8.88 -16.92
N GLY A 156 17.57 8.19 -17.62
CA GLY A 156 18.78 8.78 -18.20
C GLY A 156 19.97 8.87 -17.24
N SER A 157 19.75 8.86 -15.92
CA SER A 157 20.82 8.78 -14.91
C SER A 157 20.30 8.30 -13.55
N THR A 158 21.24 7.88 -12.69
CA THR A 158 20.90 7.52 -11.30
C THR A 158 20.39 8.71 -10.48
N ARG A 159 20.77 9.93 -10.82
CA ARG A 159 20.32 11.15 -10.15
C ARG A 159 18.88 11.47 -10.50
N GLU A 160 18.56 11.52 -11.80
CA GLU A 160 17.20 11.76 -12.27
C GLU A 160 16.25 10.68 -11.73
N PHE A 161 16.67 9.41 -11.75
CA PHE A 161 15.86 8.32 -11.16
C PHE A 161 15.65 8.49 -9.64
N ALA A 162 16.66 8.96 -8.90
CA ALA A 162 16.49 9.25 -7.47
C ALA A 162 15.50 10.42 -7.23
N GLU A 163 15.42 11.38 -8.14
CA GLU A 163 14.42 12.44 -8.09
C GLU A 163 13.00 11.89 -8.32
N GLU A 164 12.83 10.94 -9.26
CA GLU A 164 11.57 10.22 -9.46
C GLU A 164 11.19 9.37 -8.24
N MET A 165 12.16 8.65 -7.63
CA MET A 165 11.94 7.93 -6.37
C MET A 165 11.41 8.87 -5.26
N ASN A 166 11.97 10.06 -5.15
CA ASN A 166 11.53 11.07 -4.17
C ASN A 166 10.16 11.65 -4.52
N SER A 167 9.84 11.83 -5.80
CA SER A 167 8.50 12.23 -6.23
C SER A 167 7.47 11.19 -5.84
N ARG A 168 7.75 9.91 -6.13
CA ARG A 168 6.86 8.80 -5.77
C ARG A 168 6.70 8.65 -4.25
N ALA A 169 7.78 8.81 -3.49
CA ALA A 169 7.70 8.84 -2.03
C ALA A 169 6.75 9.95 -1.53
N LYS A 170 6.81 11.13 -2.13
CA LYS A 170 5.91 12.25 -1.80
C LYS A 170 4.46 11.95 -2.17
N GLU A 171 4.20 11.31 -3.32
CA GLU A 171 2.84 10.87 -3.73
C GLU A 171 2.26 9.85 -2.75
N LEU A 172 3.10 8.95 -2.20
CA LEU A 172 2.73 8.03 -1.14
C LEU A 172 2.57 8.69 0.24
N GLY A 173 2.73 10.01 0.35
CA GLY A 173 2.61 10.76 1.59
C GLY A 173 3.80 10.64 2.56
N LEU A 174 4.94 10.12 2.11
CA LEU A 174 6.11 9.87 2.95
C LEU A 174 6.87 11.16 3.24
N LYS A 175 7.03 11.51 4.51
CA LYS A 175 7.63 12.78 4.96
C LYS A 175 9.04 12.61 5.51
N SER A 176 9.44 11.37 5.79
CA SER A 176 10.70 11.00 6.44
C SER A 176 11.54 10.04 5.60
N THR A 177 11.28 9.96 4.30
CA THR A 177 12.05 9.17 3.33
C THR A 177 12.71 10.07 2.31
N ARG A 178 13.96 9.79 2.00
CA ARG A 178 14.70 10.42 0.92
C ARG A 178 15.66 9.43 0.25
N PHE A 179 15.63 9.40 -1.05
CA PHE A 179 16.51 8.59 -1.89
C PHE A 179 17.59 9.47 -2.53
N ALA A 180 18.84 9.04 -2.41
CA ALA A 180 19.99 9.68 -3.07
C ALA A 180 20.55 8.82 -4.23
N ASN A 181 20.14 7.55 -4.31
CA ASN A 181 20.56 6.61 -5.32
C ASN A 181 19.57 5.42 -5.42
N PRO A 182 19.60 4.62 -6.52
CA PRO A 182 18.67 3.51 -6.74
C PRO A 182 19.05 2.20 -6.05
N HIS A 183 20.24 2.07 -5.47
CA HIS A 183 20.80 0.80 -5.00
C HIS A 183 20.95 0.68 -3.49
N GLY A 184 20.99 1.79 -2.75
CA GLY A 184 21.08 1.80 -1.30
C GLY A 184 22.52 1.83 -0.75
N LEU A 185 23.53 2.24 -1.52
CA LEU A 185 24.83 2.61 -0.97
C LEU A 185 24.68 3.82 -0.05
N SER A 186 25.37 3.77 1.08
CA SER A 186 25.17 4.75 2.16
C SER A 186 25.53 6.16 1.72
N ASN A 187 24.63 7.10 1.99
CA ASN A 187 24.77 8.53 1.76
C ASN A 187 24.00 9.27 2.87
N ASP A 188 24.50 10.41 3.33
CA ASP A 188 23.85 11.16 4.42
C ASP A 188 22.45 11.66 4.06
N GLY A 189 22.18 11.85 2.77
CA GLY A 189 20.87 12.18 2.24
C GLY A 189 19.97 10.98 1.89
N HIS A 190 20.36 9.75 2.27
CA HIS A 190 19.66 8.51 1.92
C HIS A 190 19.13 7.82 3.17
N TYR A 191 17.83 8.02 3.46
CA TYR A 191 17.22 7.53 4.69
C TYR A 191 15.72 7.27 4.50
N THR A 192 15.17 6.47 5.41
CA THR A 192 13.74 6.20 5.56
C THR A 192 13.40 5.95 7.03
N THR A 193 12.15 5.60 7.31
CA THR A 193 11.71 5.02 8.58
C THR A 193 11.19 3.60 8.35
N ALA A 194 11.13 2.77 9.39
CA ALA A 194 10.57 1.43 9.24
C ALA A 194 9.11 1.48 8.77
N ARG A 195 8.32 2.45 9.27
CA ARG A 195 6.93 2.68 8.85
C ARG A 195 6.83 3.03 7.38
N GLU A 196 7.59 4.00 6.92
CA GLU A 196 7.51 4.44 5.53
C GLU A 196 8.01 3.39 4.55
N LEU A 197 9.04 2.62 4.92
CA LEU A 197 9.50 1.48 4.12
C LEU A 197 8.45 0.36 4.05
N ALA A 198 7.68 0.13 5.11
CA ALA A 198 6.56 -0.81 5.11
C ALA A 198 5.45 -0.35 4.15
N ILE A 199 5.14 0.96 4.10
CA ILE A 199 4.17 1.54 3.15
C ILE A 199 4.64 1.35 1.71
N ILE A 200 5.91 1.67 1.40
CA ILE A 200 6.50 1.43 0.07
C ILE A 200 6.39 -0.04 -0.31
N THR A 201 6.66 -0.93 0.64
CA THR A 201 6.58 -2.37 0.40
C THR A 201 5.14 -2.82 0.15
N ALA A 202 4.18 -2.34 0.93
CA ALA A 202 2.76 -2.66 0.74
C ALA A 202 2.27 -2.20 -0.64
N GLU A 203 2.71 -1.02 -1.11
CA GLU A 203 2.42 -0.53 -2.46
C GLU A 203 3.02 -1.46 -3.52
N ALA A 204 4.31 -1.81 -3.41
CA ALA A 204 4.97 -2.71 -4.35
C ALA A 204 4.31 -4.10 -4.39
N MET A 205 3.86 -4.61 -3.26
CA MET A 205 3.17 -5.91 -3.16
C MET A 205 1.77 -5.93 -3.80
N LYS A 206 1.23 -4.81 -4.25
CA LYS A 206 0.01 -4.79 -5.09
C LYS A 206 0.28 -5.30 -6.50
N TYR A 207 1.52 -5.23 -6.98
CA TYR A 207 1.90 -5.65 -8.33
C TYR A 207 2.21 -7.14 -8.38
N PRO A 208 1.48 -7.94 -9.18
CA PRO A 208 1.69 -9.39 -9.28
C PRO A 208 3.12 -9.76 -9.65
N LEU A 209 3.75 -9.01 -10.58
CA LEU A 209 5.14 -9.24 -10.99
C LEU A 209 6.12 -9.04 -9.83
N PHE A 210 5.92 -8.00 -9.00
CA PHE A 210 6.76 -7.79 -7.83
C PHE A 210 6.66 -8.97 -6.85
N ARG A 211 5.43 -9.42 -6.55
CA ARG A 211 5.18 -10.56 -5.67
C ARG A 211 5.83 -11.84 -6.20
N GLU A 212 5.70 -12.10 -7.49
CA GLU A 212 6.35 -13.24 -8.16
C GLU A 212 7.88 -13.21 -7.93
N ILE A 213 8.51 -12.08 -8.25
CA ILE A 213 9.97 -11.94 -8.18
C ILE A 213 10.48 -12.10 -6.75
N VAL A 214 9.89 -11.38 -5.76
CA VAL A 214 10.39 -11.41 -4.38
C VAL A 214 10.14 -12.73 -3.67
N ALA A 215 9.15 -13.52 -4.11
CA ALA A 215 8.87 -14.86 -3.59
C ALA A 215 9.78 -15.93 -4.23
N THR A 216 10.43 -15.61 -5.34
CA THR A 216 11.28 -16.56 -6.07
C THR A 216 12.55 -16.87 -5.29
N LYS A 217 12.82 -18.17 -5.04
CA LYS A 217 13.99 -18.65 -4.31
C LYS A 217 15.26 -18.63 -5.16
N SER A 218 15.14 -19.03 -6.43
CA SER A 218 16.23 -18.99 -7.41
C SER A 218 15.67 -18.81 -8.81
N HIS A 219 16.42 -18.15 -9.67
CA HIS A 219 16.04 -17.89 -11.06
C HIS A 219 17.27 -17.91 -11.97
N LYS A 220 17.05 -18.11 -13.27
CA LYS A 220 18.10 -18.08 -14.27
C LYS A 220 17.76 -17.04 -15.33
N VAL A 221 18.70 -16.16 -15.61
CA VAL A 221 18.55 -15.14 -16.66
C VAL A 221 19.62 -15.30 -17.71
N ARG A 222 19.48 -14.59 -18.82
CA ARG A 222 20.48 -14.53 -19.89
C ARG A 222 21.81 -13.97 -19.39
N TYR A 223 22.88 -14.35 -20.07
CA TYR A 223 24.21 -13.76 -19.90
C TYR A 223 24.87 -13.65 -21.26
N ASN A 224 25.20 -12.45 -21.71
CA ASN A 224 25.73 -12.18 -23.05
C ASN A 224 24.90 -12.84 -24.17
N GLY A 225 23.57 -12.77 -24.10
CA GLY A 225 22.70 -13.40 -25.10
C GLY A 225 22.57 -14.92 -24.96
N VAL A 226 23.26 -15.58 -24.01
CA VAL A 226 23.13 -17.01 -23.74
C VAL A 226 22.03 -17.23 -22.69
N GLU A 227 20.98 -17.95 -23.06
CA GLU A 227 19.84 -18.27 -22.20
C GLU A 227 20.27 -19.02 -20.93
N ASN A 228 19.63 -18.68 -19.82
CA ASN A 228 19.77 -19.35 -18.52
C ASN A 228 21.22 -19.45 -17.99
N ALA A 229 22.15 -18.62 -18.46
CA ALA A 229 23.56 -18.69 -18.12
C ALA A 229 23.91 -18.03 -16.77
N ARG A 230 23.11 -17.04 -16.32
CA ARG A 230 23.31 -16.36 -15.01
C ARG A 230 22.35 -16.96 -13.99
N HIS A 231 22.89 -17.60 -12.93
CA HIS A 231 22.11 -18.19 -11.85
C HIS A 231 21.99 -17.19 -10.71
N LEU A 232 20.76 -16.93 -10.26
CA LEU A 232 20.42 -16.00 -9.20
C LEU A 232 19.82 -16.77 -8.02
N THR A 233 20.20 -16.38 -6.78
CA THR A 233 19.65 -16.97 -5.54
C THR A 233 19.19 -15.86 -4.61
N ASN A 234 17.98 -15.98 -4.10
CA ASN A 234 17.43 -14.98 -3.18
C ASN A 234 18.14 -15.03 -1.83
N HIS A 235 18.63 -13.89 -1.39
CA HIS A 235 19.33 -13.74 -0.11
C HIS A 235 18.41 -13.78 1.12
N ASN A 236 17.08 -13.72 0.94
CA ASN A 236 16.13 -13.78 2.04
C ASN A 236 15.95 -15.22 2.55
N LYS A 237 16.62 -15.52 3.66
CA LYS A 237 16.62 -16.87 4.28
C LYS A 237 15.23 -17.32 4.76
N LEU A 238 14.28 -16.40 5.00
CA LEU A 238 12.94 -16.76 5.42
C LEU A 238 12.19 -17.55 4.35
N LEU A 239 12.43 -17.26 3.06
CA LEU A 239 11.84 -18.02 1.94
C LEU A 239 12.15 -19.52 1.97
N PHE A 240 13.25 -19.92 2.61
CA PHE A 240 13.71 -21.30 2.64
C PHE A 240 13.28 -22.08 3.89
N GLY A 241 12.73 -21.41 4.90
CA GLY A 241 12.49 -22.08 6.18
C GLY A 241 11.48 -21.39 7.12
N TYR A 242 10.63 -20.49 6.59
CA TYR A 242 9.51 -19.90 7.34
C TYR A 242 8.22 -20.11 6.55
N ASP A 243 7.24 -20.73 7.19
CA ASP A 243 5.96 -21.04 6.57
C ASP A 243 5.20 -19.76 6.20
N GLY A 244 4.64 -19.76 4.97
CA GLY A 244 3.93 -18.59 4.42
C GLY A 244 4.85 -17.46 3.95
N ALA A 245 6.19 -17.50 4.13
CA ALA A 245 7.08 -16.45 3.66
C ALA A 245 7.04 -16.31 2.13
N ASN A 246 6.82 -15.07 1.66
CA ASN A 246 6.67 -14.75 0.24
C ASN A 246 7.42 -13.48 -0.21
N GLY A 247 8.40 -13.01 0.55
CA GLY A 247 9.24 -11.85 0.21
C GLY A 247 10.06 -11.36 1.39
N VAL A 248 10.76 -10.23 1.32
CA VAL A 248 10.82 -9.26 0.22
C VAL A 248 12.30 -8.93 -0.12
N LYS A 249 13.06 -8.24 0.80
CA LYS A 249 14.41 -7.77 0.50
C LYS A 249 15.30 -7.66 1.73
N THR A 250 16.56 -8.10 1.58
CA THR A 250 17.64 -7.91 2.54
C THR A 250 18.47 -6.67 2.21
N GLY A 251 19.10 -6.07 3.21
CA GLY A 251 20.05 -4.98 3.02
C GLY A 251 21.16 -5.00 4.08
N TYR A 252 22.36 -4.59 3.70
CA TYR A 252 23.46 -4.38 4.60
C TYR A 252 24.47 -3.37 4.04
N THR A 253 24.85 -2.41 4.88
CA THR A 253 26.07 -1.63 4.74
C THR A 253 26.75 -1.54 6.11
N ALA A 254 28.04 -1.23 6.13
CA ALA A 254 28.76 -1.05 7.41
C ALA A 254 28.16 0.10 8.24
N LYS A 255 27.65 1.15 7.58
CA LYS A 255 27.04 2.33 8.22
C LYS A 255 25.62 2.06 8.71
N ASP A 256 24.78 1.42 7.88
CA ASP A 256 23.35 1.28 8.17
C ASP A 256 23.03 0.04 9.02
N GLY A 257 23.98 -0.92 9.09
CA GLY A 257 23.74 -2.23 9.69
C GLY A 257 22.90 -3.14 8.78
N ARG A 258 22.42 -4.26 9.36
CA ARG A 258 21.54 -5.18 8.63
C ARG A 258 20.10 -4.65 8.65
N CYS A 259 19.47 -4.67 7.49
CA CYS A 259 18.07 -4.32 7.28
C CYS A 259 17.35 -5.50 6.62
N LEU A 260 16.10 -5.72 6.98
CA LEU A 260 15.27 -6.75 6.37
C LEU A 260 13.84 -6.23 6.21
N VAL A 261 13.29 -6.47 5.05
CA VAL A 261 11.86 -6.43 4.80
C VAL A 261 11.43 -7.84 4.46
N SER A 262 10.45 -8.37 5.17
CA SER A 262 9.84 -9.66 4.86
C SER A 262 8.34 -9.56 4.80
N SER A 263 7.73 -10.51 4.12
CA SER A 263 6.29 -10.70 4.10
C SER A 263 5.94 -12.17 4.26
N ALA A 264 4.79 -12.43 4.84
CA ALA A 264 4.24 -13.76 4.98
C ALA A 264 2.72 -13.75 4.90
N GLU A 265 2.14 -14.83 4.39
CA GLU A 265 0.70 -15.01 4.29
C GLU A 265 0.29 -16.35 4.91
N ARG A 266 -0.66 -16.30 5.87
CA ARG A 266 -1.27 -17.46 6.55
C ARG A 266 -2.71 -17.12 6.93
N ASP A 267 -3.61 -18.08 6.82
CA ASP A 267 -5.00 -17.99 7.28
C ASP A 267 -5.70 -16.70 6.84
N GLY A 268 -5.44 -16.26 5.61
CA GLY A 268 -5.97 -15.02 5.04
C GLY A 268 -5.26 -13.75 5.49
N MET A 269 -4.41 -13.76 6.51
CA MET A 269 -3.60 -12.59 6.89
C MET A 269 -2.39 -12.45 5.98
N PHE A 270 -2.16 -11.23 5.48
CA PHE A 270 -0.99 -10.86 4.70
C PHE A 270 -0.19 -9.79 5.45
N ILE A 271 0.97 -10.16 5.96
CA ILE A 271 1.75 -9.36 6.91
C ILE A 271 3.08 -8.93 6.28
N ILE A 272 3.47 -7.68 6.51
CA ILE A 272 4.80 -7.16 6.19
C ILE A 272 5.51 -6.80 7.50
N ALA A 273 6.74 -7.27 7.66
CA ALA A 273 7.64 -6.89 8.74
C ALA A 273 8.86 -6.15 8.19
N VAL A 274 9.27 -5.08 8.88
CA VAL A 274 10.48 -4.29 8.56
C VAL A 274 11.32 -4.15 9.80
N THR A 275 12.63 -4.46 9.70
CA THR A 275 13.63 -4.09 10.70
C THR A 275 14.77 -3.31 10.06
N LEU A 276 15.20 -2.24 10.74
CA LEU A 276 16.34 -1.43 10.36
C LEU A 276 17.41 -1.48 11.46
N CYS A 277 18.67 -1.65 11.04
CA CYS A 277 19.82 -1.80 11.94
C CYS A 277 19.59 -2.91 12.98
N ASP A 278 19.36 -4.12 12.50
CA ASP A 278 19.09 -5.32 13.31
C ASP A 278 20.25 -6.30 13.20
N PRO A 279 20.95 -6.64 14.31
CA PRO A 279 22.06 -7.61 14.25
C PRO A 279 21.62 -9.03 13.87
N PHE A 280 20.34 -9.40 14.11
CA PHE A 280 19.80 -10.74 13.91
C PHE A 280 18.49 -10.77 13.11
N PRO A 281 18.42 -10.15 11.92
CA PRO A 281 17.14 -9.86 11.26
C PRO A 281 16.28 -11.11 10.96
N THR A 282 16.90 -12.23 10.61
CA THR A 282 16.14 -13.46 10.31
C THR A 282 15.42 -14.02 11.56
N SER A 283 16.08 -14.04 12.72
CA SER A 283 15.43 -14.51 13.96
C SER A 283 14.43 -13.48 14.49
N THR A 284 14.75 -12.19 14.41
CA THR A 284 13.82 -11.12 14.79
C THR A 284 12.53 -11.21 13.98
N HIS A 285 12.63 -11.34 12.65
CA HIS A 285 11.45 -11.44 11.79
C HIS A 285 10.62 -12.69 12.06
N LYS A 286 11.24 -13.85 12.34
CA LYS A 286 10.49 -15.05 12.77
C LYS A 286 9.66 -14.75 14.02
N THR A 287 10.29 -14.17 15.06
CA THR A 287 9.59 -13.82 16.31
C THR A 287 8.46 -12.82 16.10
N LEU A 288 8.69 -11.78 15.28
CA LEU A 288 7.68 -10.76 14.99
C LEU A 288 6.49 -11.32 14.20
N LEU A 289 6.77 -12.14 13.18
CA LEU A 289 5.73 -12.76 12.35
C LEU A 289 4.93 -13.80 13.14
N ASP A 290 5.59 -14.66 13.92
CA ASP A 290 4.92 -15.63 14.78
C ASP A 290 4.01 -14.91 15.77
N ALA A 291 4.51 -13.88 16.47
CA ALA A 291 3.71 -13.10 17.40
C ALA A 291 2.51 -12.42 16.71
N ALA A 292 2.66 -11.98 15.46
CA ALA A 292 1.56 -11.38 14.73
C ALA A 292 0.48 -12.43 14.36
N PHE A 293 0.87 -13.58 13.83
CA PHE A 293 -0.06 -14.68 13.55
C PHE A 293 -0.71 -15.26 14.80
N ASP A 294 -0.02 -15.23 15.94
CA ASP A 294 -0.55 -15.68 17.24
C ASP A 294 -1.54 -14.68 17.83
N SER A 295 -1.31 -13.38 17.66
CA SER A 295 -2.08 -12.31 18.33
C SER A 295 -3.23 -11.76 17.49
N PHE A 296 -3.20 -11.95 16.17
CA PHE A 296 -4.19 -11.39 15.24
C PHE A 296 -4.86 -12.49 14.43
N GLU A 297 -5.98 -12.14 13.83
CA GLU A 297 -6.76 -12.98 12.93
C GLU A 297 -7.37 -12.15 11.80
N GLN A 298 -7.62 -12.79 10.66
CA GLN A 298 -8.40 -12.18 9.57
C GLN A 298 -9.88 -12.34 9.90
N ALA A 299 -10.50 -11.25 10.34
CA ALA A 299 -11.93 -11.22 10.66
C ALA A 299 -12.73 -10.80 9.42
N GLU A 300 -13.71 -11.60 9.00
CA GLU A 300 -14.73 -11.21 8.03
C GLU A 300 -15.78 -10.37 8.78
N LEU A 301 -15.96 -9.12 8.36
CA LEU A 301 -16.84 -8.15 9.01
C LEU A 301 -18.20 -8.05 8.35
N ALA A 302 -18.26 -8.25 7.03
CA ALA A 302 -19.49 -8.31 6.25
C ALA A 302 -19.23 -8.94 4.89
N LEU A 303 -20.19 -9.68 4.39
CA LEU A 303 -20.23 -10.12 2.98
C LEU A 303 -20.73 -9.00 2.07
N GLU A 304 -20.45 -9.09 0.77
CA GLU A 304 -21.01 -8.21 -0.25
C GLU A 304 -22.54 -8.16 -0.11
N GLY A 305 -23.11 -6.94 -0.10
CA GLY A 305 -24.54 -6.71 0.00
C GLY A 305 -25.17 -6.95 1.37
N GLU A 306 -24.42 -7.36 2.37
CA GLU A 306 -24.93 -7.66 3.71
C GLU A 306 -25.32 -6.41 4.49
N ILE A 307 -24.52 -5.34 4.39
CA ILE A 307 -24.83 -4.07 5.03
C ILE A 307 -25.72 -3.25 4.11
N THR A 308 -26.87 -2.86 4.63
CA THR A 308 -27.86 -2.11 3.82
C THR A 308 -28.43 -0.93 4.57
N ALA A 309 -28.68 0.17 3.83
CA ALA A 309 -29.39 1.34 4.30
C ALA A 309 -30.49 1.72 3.31
N GLU A 310 -31.66 2.14 3.81
CA GLU A 310 -32.72 2.77 3.00
C GLU A 310 -32.66 4.29 3.22
N ILE A 311 -32.56 5.04 2.13
CA ILE A 311 -32.35 6.48 2.15
C ILE A 311 -33.55 7.16 1.45
N PRO A 312 -34.25 8.09 2.12
CA PRO A 312 -35.35 8.84 1.49
C PRO A 312 -34.85 9.67 0.29
N VAL A 313 -35.62 9.69 -0.80
CA VAL A 313 -35.30 10.44 -1.99
C VAL A 313 -36.31 11.55 -2.21
N ILE A 314 -35.85 12.80 -2.19
CA ILE A 314 -36.67 13.99 -2.43
C ILE A 314 -36.81 14.21 -3.95
N ASN A 315 -38.01 14.52 -4.41
CA ASN A 315 -38.33 14.76 -5.81
C ASN A 315 -38.04 13.57 -6.76
N GLY A 316 -37.92 12.35 -6.24
CA GLY A 316 -37.64 11.14 -7.00
C GLY A 316 -38.94 10.44 -7.49
N GLU A 317 -38.82 9.63 -8.57
CA GLU A 317 -39.86 8.70 -9.01
C GLU A 317 -40.11 7.59 -7.95
N SER A 318 -39.13 7.29 -7.11
CA SER A 318 -39.24 6.43 -5.92
C SER A 318 -39.01 7.26 -4.65
N ALA A 319 -39.72 6.94 -3.59
CA ALA A 319 -39.58 7.60 -2.28
C ALA A 319 -38.29 7.21 -1.54
N PHE A 320 -37.68 6.08 -1.88
CA PHE A 320 -36.46 5.55 -1.22
C PHE A 320 -35.52 4.94 -2.25
N VAL A 321 -34.24 4.95 -1.94
CA VAL A 321 -33.20 4.15 -2.59
C VAL A 321 -32.49 3.30 -1.54
N LYS A 322 -32.16 2.07 -1.93
CA LYS A 322 -31.33 1.16 -1.12
C LYS A 322 -29.87 1.40 -1.45
N ALA A 323 -29.03 1.51 -0.43
CA ALA A 323 -27.60 1.52 -0.56
C ALA A 323 -26.98 0.31 0.16
N THR A 324 -25.91 -0.25 -0.39
CA THR A 324 -25.24 -1.46 0.16
C THR A 324 -23.73 -1.41 -0.04
N ASN A 325 -22.99 -2.22 0.71
CA ASN A 325 -21.56 -2.43 0.47
C ASN A 325 -21.37 -3.25 -0.83
N ALA A 326 -20.58 -2.71 -1.75
CA ALA A 326 -20.33 -3.33 -3.06
C ALA A 326 -19.41 -4.56 -2.99
N GLU A 327 -18.72 -4.76 -1.87
CA GLU A 327 -17.73 -5.82 -1.69
C GLU A 327 -17.74 -6.35 -0.26
N SER A 328 -17.25 -7.59 -0.07
CA SER A 328 -17.02 -8.15 1.26
C SER A 328 -15.92 -7.38 1.99
N VAL A 329 -16.07 -7.21 3.29
CA VAL A 329 -15.16 -6.47 4.17
C VAL A 329 -14.49 -7.41 5.14
N SER A 330 -13.16 -7.46 5.09
CA SER A 330 -12.38 -8.23 6.06
C SER A 330 -11.16 -7.43 6.52
N LEU A 331 -10.83 -7.54 7.80
CA LEU A 331 -9.71 -6.83 8.43
C LEU A 331 -8.88 -7.78 9.29
N CYS A 332 -7.57 -7.49 9.37
CA CYS A 332 -6.70 -8.09 10.37
C CYS A 332 -6.93 -7.39 11.71
N LEU A 333 -7.48 -8.12 12.68
CA LEU A 333 -7.85 -7.60 14.01
C LEU A 333 -7.17 -8.43 15.11
N PRO A 334 -6.93 -7.85 16.31
CA PRO A 334 -6.49 -8.62 17.47
C PRO A 334 -7.50 -9.75 17.77
N LYS A 335 -7.02 -10.95 18.04
CA LYS A 335 -7.87 -12.12 18.33
C LYS A 335 -8.83 -11.84 19.48
N GLY A 336 -10.09 -12.26 19.29
CA GLY A 336 -11.16 -12.05 20.26
C GLY A 336 -11.65 -10.60 20.34
N SER A 337 -11.32 -9.76 19.38
CA SER A 337 -11.89 -8.41 19.26
C SER A 337 -13.41 -8.46 19.11
N ARG A 338 -14.11 -7.54 19.78
CA ARG A 338 -15.53 -7.30 19.51
C ARG A 338 -15.65 -6.13 18.55
N THR A 339 -16.30 -6.37 17.44
CA THR A 339 -16.59 -5.37 16.43
C THR A 339 -17.99 -4.78 16.64
N GLU A 340 -18.10 -3.49 16.47
CA GLU A 340 -19.37 -2.76 16.49
C GLU A 340 -19.55 -2.10 15.12
N LEU A 341 -20.76 -2.19 14.56
CA LEU A 341 -21.14 -1.55 13.31
C LEU A 341 -22.07 -0.38 13.60
N SER A 342 -21.76 0.78 13.05
CA SER A 342 -22.66 1.94 13.00
C SER A 342 -22.81 2.43 11.57
N LEU A 343 -24.00 2.98 11.25
CA LEU A 343 -24.29 3.55 9.94
C LEU A 343 -24.35 5.07 10.03
N ILE A 344 -23.74 5.74 9.06
CA ILE A 344 -23.89 7.17 8.83
C ILE A 344 -24.76 7.32 7.58
N VAL A 345 -26.04 7.58 7.78
CA VAL A 345 -27.06 7.69 6.73
C VAL A 345 -27.57 9.12 6.71
N PRO A 346 -27.61 9.80 5.53
CA PRO A 346 -28.21 11.12 5.43
C PRO A 346 -29.72 11.07 5.69
N GLU A 347 -30.32 12.14 6.15
CA GLU A 347 -31.79 12.24 6.34
C GLU A 347 -32.53 12.05 5.00
N SER A 348 -31.95 12.50 3.91
CA SER A 348 -32.47 12.31 2.53
C SER A 348 -31.42 12.68 1.49
N ILE A 349 -31.65 12.24 0.25
CA ILE A 349 -30.88 12.68 -0.93
C ILE A 349 -31.86 13.25 -1.98
N ASN A 350 -31.40 14.10 -2.87
CA ASN A 350 -32.20 14.62 -3.97
C ASN A 350 -32.10 13.70 -5.19
N ALA A 351 -33.21 13.54 -5.92
CA ALA A 351 -33.16 12.99 -7.27
C ALA A 351 -32.49 13.99 -8.25
N PRO A 352 -31.82 13.50 -9.32
CA PRO A 352 -31.62 12.09 -9.63
C PRO A 352 -30.57 11.44 -8.75
N ALA A 353 -30.77 10.19 -8.36
CA ALA A 353 -29.76 9.33 -7.75
C ALA A 353 -29.25 8.33 -8.80
N VAL A 354 -27.95 8.11 -8.87
CA VAL A 354 -27.32 7.21 -9.86
C VAL A 354 -26.87 5.93 -9.18
N CYS A 355 -27.14 4.78 -9.79
CA CYS A 355 -26.69 3.48 -9.30
C CYS A 355 -25.16 3.43 -9.20
N GLY A 356 -24.63 2.94 -8.06
CA GLY A 356 -23.20 2.85 -7.78
C GLY A 356 -22.59 4.11 -7.16
N GLU A 357 -23.37 5.16 -6.88
CA GLU A 357 -22.88 6.32 -6.14
C GLU A 357 -22.95 6.10 -4.63
N THR A 358 -21.93 6.59 -3.93
CA THR A 358 -21.90 6.55 -2.45
C THR A 358 -23.02 7.41 -1.88
N ALA A 359 -23.91 6.81 -1.11
CA ALA A 359 -25.05 7.47 -0.50
C ALA A 359 -25.06 7.41 1.04
N ALA A 360 -24.32 6.50 1.63
CA ALA A 360 -24.15 6.35 3.08
C ALA A 360 -22.80 5.71 3.40
N TYR A 361 -22.47 5.58 4.68
CA TYR A 361 -21.25 4.94 5.15
C TYR A 361 -21.56 3.94 6.25
N ALA A 362 -20.78 2.85 6.29
CA ALA A 362 -20.75 1.93 7.42
C ALA A 362 -19.39 2.08 8.12
N VAL A 363 -19.43 2.22 9.45
CA VAL A 363 -18.26 2.42 10.30
C VAL A 363 -18.13 1.22 11.22
N PHE A 364 -17.02 0.50 11.10
CA PHE A 364 -16.65 -0.56 12.03
C PHE A 364 -15.73 -0.02 13.11
N SER A 365 -16.02 -0.37 14.35
CA SER A 365 -15.21 -0.01 15.52
C SER A 365 -14.80 -1.25 16.30
N VAL A 366 -13.62 -1.20 16.92
CA VAL A 366 -13.11 -2.20 17.86
C VAL A 366 -12.78 -1.49 19.16
N ASN A 367 -13.40 -1.92 20.26
CA ASN A 367 -13.24 -1.31 21.58
C ASN A 367 -13.48 0.21 21.55
N GLY A 368 -14.49 0.66 20.79
CA GLY A 368 -14.84 2.08 20.65
C GLY A 368 -13.91 2.90 19.75
N LYS A 369 -12.90 2.29 19.12
CA LYS A 369 -12.02 2.93 18.16
C LYS A 369 -12.44 2.53 16.74
N GLU A 370 -12.71 3.51 15.89
CA GLU A 370 -13.00 3.26 14.46
C GLU A 370 -11.83 2.57 13.78
N VAL A 371 -12.09 1.46 13.09
CA VAL A 371 -11.09 0.63 12.42
C VAL A 371 -11.29 0.56 10.91
N CYS A 372 -12.49 0.82 10.42
CA CYS A 372 -12.78 0.82 9.00
C CYS A 372 -14.02 1.67 8.71
N ILE A 373 -13.99 2.42 7.63
CA ILE A 373 -15.15 3.11 7.06
C ILE A 373 -15.30 2.62 5.63
N ILE A 374 -16.49 2.16 5.27
CA ILE A 374 -16.81 1.71 3.91
C ILE A 374 -17.96 2.50 3.33
N ASN A 375 -17.95 2.66 2.02
CA ASN A 375 -19.04 3.28 1.27
C ASN A 375 -20.21 2.30 1.16
N LEU A 376 -21.43 2.82 1.30
CA LEU A 376 -22.63 2.15 0.85
C LEU A 376 -23.11 2.83 -0.43
N GLU A 377 -23.16 2.06 -1.49
CA GLU A 377 -23.48 2.52 -2.83
C GLU A 377 -24.93 2.24 -3.19
N THR A 378 -25.57 3.16 -3.89
CA THR A 378 -26.94 3.01 -4.37
C THR A 378 -27.08 1.80 -5.30
N THR A 379 -28.11 0.98 -5.07
CA THR A 379 -28.36 -0.25 -5.84
C THR A 379 -29.20 0.00 -7.11
N ALA A 380 -29.76 1.20 -7.28
CA ALA A 380 -30.58 1.57 -8.42
C ALA A 380 -30.51 3.07 -8.72
N SER A 381 -30.72 3.44 -9.97
CA SER A 381 -30.91 4.84 -10.34
C SER A 381 -32.37 5.26 -10.14
N ILE A 382 -32.59 6.47 -9.62
CA ILE A 382 -33.89 7.08 -9.41
C ILE A 382 -33.91 8.42 -10.14
N ASN A 383 -34.81 8.54 -11.13
CA ASN A 383 -34.98 9.80 -11.87
C ASN A 383 -35.78 10.82 -11.06
N GLU A 384 -35.70 12.08 -11.45
CA GLU A 384 -36.62 13.12 -10.95
C GLU A 384 -38.05 12.82 -11.34
N LYS A 385 -38.95 13.02 -10.41
CA LYS A 385 -40.38 12.92 -10.65
C LYS A 385 -40.79 13.99 -11.65
N LYS A 386 -41.42 13.58 -12.75
CA LYS A 386 -41.92 14.51 -13.74
C LYS A 386 -43.04 15.36 -13.12
N LYS A 387 -42.81 16.71 -13.04
CA LYS A 387 -43.88 17.63 -12.61
C LYS A 387 -45.09 17.44 -13.48
N SER A 388 -46.29 17.32 -12.88
CA SER A 388 -47.53 17.20 -13.61
C SER A 388 -47.75 18.48 -14.43
N PHE A 389 -48.61 18.40 -15.47
CA PHE A 389 -48.96 19.57 -16.27
C PHE A 389 -49.55 20.72 -15.43
N PHE A 390 -50.29 20.40 -14.37
CA PHE A 390 -50.88 21.36 -13.44
C PHE A 390 -49.85 22.04 -12.55
N GLU A 391 -48.84 21.29 -12.00
CA GLU A 391 -47.74 21.84 -11.22
C GLU A 391 -46.79 22.73 -12.04
N LYS A 392 -46.71 22.50 -13.36
CA LYS A 392 -45.97 23.38 -14.30
C LYS A 392 -46.64 24.70 -14.56
N ILE A 393 -47.99 24.77 -14.46
CA ILE A 393 -48.78 25.97 -14.79
C ILE A 393 -49.05 26.80 -13.54
N PHE A 394 -49.30 26.20 -12.38
CA PHE A 394 -49.80 26.91 -11.21
C PHE A 394 -48.76 27.08 -10.08
N GLY A 395 -47.54 26.50 -10.22
CA GLY A 395 -46.53 26.55 -9.16
C GLY A 395 -46.99 25.78 -7.90
N ASP A 396 -46.06 25.43 -7.02
CA ASP A 396 -46.43 24.87 -5.71
C ASP A 396 -47.15 25.91 -4.85
#